data_0690fb7df7e22ddd6cb657bc8ecf19d7
#
_entry.id   0690fb7df7e22ddd6cb657bc8ecf19d7
#
_cell.length_a   1.000
_cell.length_b   1.000
_cell.length_c   1.000
_cell.angle_alpha   90.00
_cell.angle_beta   90.00
_cell.angle_gamma   90.00
#
_symmetry.space_group_name_H-M   'P 1'
#
loop_
_entity.id
_entity.type
_entity.pdbx_description
1 polymer ?
#
loop_
_entity_poly.entity_id
_entity_poly.type
_entity_poly.pdbx_seq_one_letter_code
_entity_poly.pdbx_strand_id
1 'polypeptide(L)'
;PCGPCSELHVDLTANGDTKGGLVNSDSADCIEIWNLVFIQYNADTDGGFSPLAAKYVDTGMGFERVAAIIQTTNNFSDFTKTVSNYDTDVFSPIFKELEKQSGKKYKSTLPSIEPNEQQKIDVAFRVIGDHIRTLSFSIADGIQPGNTDRNYVLRRILRRAVRYGRTL
;
A
#
# COMPACT_ATOMS: atom_id res chain seq x y z
N PRO A 1 10.04 -6.12 -22.40
CA PRO A 1 10.13 -4.67 -22.48
C PRO A 1 10.69 -4.07 -21.19
N CYS A 2 11.55 -3.04 -21.28
CA CYS A 2 12.18 -2.37 -20.14
C CYS A 2 12.63 -0.96 -20.50
N GLY A 3 13.11 -0.20 -19.52
CA GLY A 3 13.66 1.14 -19.70
C GLY A 3 14.01 1.81 -18.37
N PRO A 4 14.53 3.04 -18.39
CA PRO A 4 14.80 3.79 -17.19
C PRO A 4 13.52 4.11 -16.42
N CYS A 5 13.63 4.22 -15.10
CA CYS A 5 12.53 4.62 -14.22
C CYS A 5 12.81 5.98 -13.59
N SER A 6 11.74 6.69 -13.25
CA SER A 6 11.76 7.84 -12.37
C SER A 6 10.71 7.62 -11.27
N GLU A 7 10.98 8.14 -10.07
CA GLU A 7 10.07 8.03 -8.93
C GLU A 7 9.80 9.40 -8.34
N LEU A 8 8.58 9.61 -7.89
CA LEU A 8 8.20 10.78 -7.11
C LEU A 8 8.06 10.36 -5.64
N HIS A 9 8.83 10.99 -4.78
CA HIS A 9 8.81 10.79 -3.34
C HIS A 9 8.27 12.02 -2.63
N VAL A 10 7.62 11.82 -1.50
CA VAL A 10 7.20 12.90 -0.60
C VAL A 10 8.02 12.82 0.67
N ASP A 11 8.69 13.92 1.00
CA ASP A 11 9.37 14.11 2.27
C ASP A 11 8.35 14.50 3.34
N LEU A 12 8.19 13.64 4.34
CA LEU A 12 7.22 13.78 5.44
C LEU A 12 7.88 14.34 6.72
N THR A 13 9.15 14.73 6.66
CA THR A 13 9.79 15.36 7.80
C THR A 13 9.15 16.71 8.11
N ALA A 14 9.24 17.15 9.35
CA ALA A 14 8.59 18.38 9.81
C ALA A 14 8.97 19.63 8.99
N ASN A 15 10.20 19.66 8.43
CA ASN A 15 10.66 20.75 7.57
C ASN A 15 10.37 20.52 6.08
N GLY A 16 9.96 19.31 5.69
CA GLY A 16 9.61 18.94 4.30
C GLY A 16 10.74 19.10 3.29
N ASP A 17 11.98 19.23 3.73
CA ASP A 17 13.14 19.44 2.85
C ASP A 17 14.42 18.80 3.41
N THR A 18 14.63 17.54 3.09
CA THR A 18 15.91 16.84 3.32
C THR A 18 16.84 16.87 2.11
N LYS A 19 16.50 17.69 1.09
CA LYS A 19 17.25 17.81 -0.17
C LYS A 19 17.47 16.46 -0.86
N GLY A 20 16.48 15.59 -0.78
CA GLY A 20 16.53 14.25 -1.35
C GLY A 20 17.37 13.23 -0.57
N GLY A 21 17.92 13.60 0.57
CA GLY A 21 18.81 12.72 1.36
C GLY A 21 18.15 11.46 1.91
N LEU A 22 16.81 11.43 1.98
CA LEU A 22 16.04 10.27 2.43
C LEU A 22 15.47 9.41 1.28
N VAL A 23 15.64 9.79 0.04
CA VAL A 23 15.19 9.00 -1.11
C VAL A 23 15.93 7.67 -1.13
N ASN A 24 15.19 6.56 -1.23
CA ASN A 24 15.73 5.18 -1.24
C ASN A 24 16.64 4.82 -0.04
N SER A 25 16.41 5.47 1.12
CA SER A 25 17.14 5.20 2.37
C SER A 25 16.39 4.28 3.34
N ASP A 26 15.27 3.67 2.93
CA ASP A 26 14.35 2.91 3.78
C ASP A 26 13.74 3.72 4.94
N SER A 27 13.79 5.05 4.87
CA SER A 27 13.17 5.92 5.87
C SER A 27 11.64 5.93 5.73
N ALA A 28 10.94 5.79 6.86
CA ALA A 28 9.50 5.96 6.92
C ALA A 28 9.04 7.42 6.67
N ASP A 29 9.97 8.36 6.77
CA ASP A 29 9.72 9.81 6.59
C ASP A 29 9.88 10.27 5.14
N CYS A 30 10.19 9.36 4.22
CA CYS A 30 10.24 9.66 2.78
C CYS A 30 9.60 8.53 2.01
N ILE A 31 8.43 8.79 1.44
CA ILE A 31 7.59 7.76 0.83
C ILE A 31 7.50 7.97 -0.68
N GLU A 32 7.84 6.92 -1.44
CA GLU A 32 7.53 6.86 -2.87
C GLU A 32 6.01 6.84 -3.06
N ILE A 33 5.50 7.74 -3.90
CA ILE A 33 4.08 7.83 -4.24
C ILE A 33 3.77 7.48 -5.69
N TRP A 34 4.74 7.63 -6.57
CA TRP A 34 4.53 7.42 -8.01
C TRP A 34 5.79 6.88 -8.68
N ASN A 35 5.65 5.78 -9.40
CA ASN A 35 6.71 5.22 -10.26
C ASN A 35 6.34 5.45 -11.72
N LEU A 36 7.32 5.90 -12.53
CA LEU A 36 7.19 6.14 -13.95
C LEU A 36 8.27 5.32 -14.68
N VAL A 37 7.85 4.35 -15.47
CA VAL A 37 8.74 3.49 -16.26
C VAL A 37 8.69 3.89 -17.73
N PHE A 38 9.82 4.28 -18.28
CA PHE A 38 9.95 4.66 -19.68
C PHE A 38 10.37 3.46 -20.53
N ILE A 39 9.39 2.69 -20.99
CA ILE A 39 9.61 1.45 -21.75
C ILE A 39 10.11 1.79 -23.14
N GLN A 40 11.40 1.54 -23.39
CA GLN A 40 12.10 1.91 -24.63
C GLN A 40 12.82 0.72 -25.26
N TYR A 41 13.07 -0.37 -24.54
CA TYR A 41 13.90 -1.47 -24.96
C TYR A 41 13.26 -2.83 -24.67
N ASN A 42 13.68 -3.86 -25.39
CA ASN A 42 13.60 -5.26 -24.96
C ASN A 42 14.92 -5.68 -24.31
N ALA A 43 14.86 -6.41 -23.20
CA ALA A 43 16.03 -7.12 -22.71
C ALA A 43 16.19 -8.41 -23.53
N ASP A 44 17.36 -8.59 -24.10
CA ASP A 44 17.72 -9.72 -24.93
C ASP A 44 18.31 -10.85 -24.07
N THR A 45 18.29 -12.08 -24.56
CA THR A 45 18.75 -13.25 -23.81
C THR A 45 20.26 -13.29 -23.55
N ASP A 46 21.03 -12.54 -24.31
CA ASP A 46 22.48 -12.35 -24.19
C ASP A 46 22.87 -11.22 -23.21
N GLY A 47 21.88 -10.57 -22.58
CA GLY A 47 22.07 -9.45 -21.67
C GLY A 47 22.14 -8.08 -22.35
N GLY A 48 21.94 -8.01 -23.66
CA GLY A 48 21.83 -6.76 -24.40
C GLY A 48 20.45 -6.11 -24.30
N PHE A 49 20.34 -4.93 -24.92
CA PHE A 49 19.07 -4.20 -25.02
C PHE A 49 18.85 -3.78 -26.46
N SER A 50 17.76 -4.21 -27.07
CA SER A 50 17.32 -3.78 -28.38
C SER A 50 16.19 -2.73 -28.28
N PRO A 51 16.23 -1.63 -29.08
CA PRO A 51 15.21 -0.61 -29.06
C PRO A 51 13.85 -1.16 -29.49
N LEU A 52 12.78 -0.75 -28.81
CA LEU A 52 11.41 -0.98 -29.25
C LEU A 52 11.04 -0.09 -30.46
N ALA A 53 10.18 -0.60 -31.31
CA ALA A 53 9.65 0.16 -32.46
C ALA A 53 8.83 1.39 -32.03
N ALA A 54 8.20 1.33 -30.86
CA ALA A 54 7.49 2.44 -30.23
C ALA A 54 7.89 2.53 -28.75
N LYS A 55 7.86 3.75 -28.21
CA LYS A 55 8.17 4.02 -26.81
C LYS A 55 6.87 4.21 -26.03
N TYR A 56 6.84 3.70 -24.79
CA TYR A 56 5.68 3.75 -23.93
C TYR A 56 6.08 4.26 -22.54
N VAL A 57 5.10 4.79 -21.81
CA VAL A 57 5.26 5.10 -20.39
C VAL A 57 4.25 4.22 -19.63
N ASP A 58 4.77 3.41 -18.72
CA ASP A 58 3.98 2.67 -17.76
C ASP A 58 4.13 3.32 -16.38
N THR A 59 3.03 3.65 -15.73
CA THR A 59 3.09 4.36 -14.47
C THR A 59 2.21 3.72 -13.43
N GLY A 60 2.68 3.75 -12.17
CA GLY A 60 1.94 3.26 -11.01
C GLY A 60 1.99 4.27 -9.87
N MET A 61 0.80 4.76 -9.47
CA MET A 61 0.66 5.66 -8.32
C MET A 61 0.02 4.92 -7.16
N GLY A 62 0.61 5.05 -5.96
CA GLY A 62 0.07 4.45 -4.74
C GLY A 62 -1.16 5.21 -4.24
N PHE A 63 -2.37 4.76 -4.60
CA PHE A 63 -3.62 5.42 -4.22
C PHE A 63 -3.74 5.65 -2.71
N GLU A 64 -3.50 4.62 -1.90
CA GLU A 64 -3.58 4.71 -0.43
C GLU A 64 -2.51 5.63 0.15
N ARG A 65 -1.30 5.62 -0.43
CA ARG A 65 -0.21 6.51 0.01
C ARG A 65 -0.56 7.97 -0.24
N VAL A 66 -1.02 8.29 -1.44
CA VAL A 66 -1.41 9.66 -1.82
C VAL A 66 -2.60 10.14 -0.99
N ALA A 67 -3.65 9.32 -0.82
CA ALA A 67 -4.80 9.65 0.01
C ALA A 67 -4.40 9.91 1.47
N ALA A 68 -3.52 9.07 2.04
CA ALA A 68 -3.04 9.21 3.40
C ALA A 68 -2.24 10.52 3.58
N ILE A 69 -1.34 10.83 2.67
CA ILE A 69 -0.54 12.06 2.74
C ILE A 69 -1.47 13.28 2.68
N ILE A 70 -2.37 13.35 1.69
CA ILE A 70 -3.29 14.48 1.53
C ILE A 70 -4.15 14.69 2.78
N GLN A 71 -4.73 13.62 3.32
CA GLN A 71 -5.63 13.71 4.46
C GLN A 71 -4.89 14.01 5.77
N THR A 72 -3.76 13.36 6.03
CA THR A 72 -3.00 13.54 7.27
C THR A 72 -2.32 14.90 7.32
N THR A 73 -1.77 15.36 6.19
CA THR A 73 -1.06 16.65 6.12
C THR A 73 -2.00 17.85 5.87
N ASN A 74 -3.30 17.63 5.81
CA ASN A 74 -4.27 18.68 5.45
C ASN A 74 -3.85 19.41 4.17
N ASN A 75 -3.75 18.67 3.07
CA ASN A 75 -3.29 19.15 1.76
C ASN A 75 -1.89 19.78 1.79
N PHE A 76 -0.94 19.07 2.36
CA PHE A 76 0.49 19.47 2.46
C PHE A 76 0.75 20.74 3.30
N SER A 77 -0.13 21.05 4.25
CA SER A 77 0.01 22.22 5.12
C SER A 77 0.50 21.88 6.55
N ASP A 78 0.41 20.61 6.97
CA ASP A 78 0.76 20.16 8.33
C ASP A 78 1.48 18.81 8.28
N PHE A 79 2.78 18.79 8.56
CA PHE A 79 3.63 17.60 8.61
C PHE A 79 3.95 17.14 10.05
N THR A 80 3.17 17.57 11.03
CA THR A 80 3.39 17.21 12.44
C THR A 80 2.84 15.84 12.82
N LYS A 81 1.96 15.27 11.99
CA LYS A 81 1.29 14.00 12.24
C LYS A 81 1.92 12.85 11.48
N THR A 82 1.99 11.68 12.10
CA THR A 82 2.42 10.46 11.43
C THR A 82 1.42 10.03 10.37
N VAL A 83 1.87 9.88 9.13
CA VAL A 83 1.06 9.42 8.01
C VAL A 83 0.80 7.92 8.13
N SER A 84 -0.46 7.52 8.02
CA SER A 84 -0.86 6.11 7.98
C SER A 84 -1.87 5.88 6.85
N ASN A 85 -1.59 4.94 5.97
CA ASN A 85 -2.50 4.56 4.88
C ASN A 85 -3.88 4.12 5.39
N TYR A 86 -3.94 3.65 6.63
CA TYR A 86 -5.15 3.10 7.25
C TYR A 86 -6.01 4.13 7.96
N ASP A 87 -5.46 5.32 8.27
CA ASP A 87 -6.18 6.38 8.97
C ASP A 87 -6.84 7.36 8.00
N THR A 88 -7.48 6.81 6.97
CA THR A 88 -8.10 7.55 5.87
C THR A 88 -9.58 7.19 5.73
N ASP A 89 -10.31 7.98 4.97
CA ASP A 89 -11.69 7.70 4.59
C ASP A 89 -11.85 6.43 3.74
N VAL A 90 -10.76 5.96 3.13
CA VAL A 90 -10.71 4.70 2.39
C VAL A 90 -10.95 3.49 3.30
N PHE A 91 -10.39 3.50 4.51
CA PHE A 91 -10.48 2.37 5.46
C PHE A 91 -11.47 2.61 6.59
N SER A 92 -11.73 3.86 6.98
CA SER A 92 -12.55 4.16 8.14
C SER A 92 -13.96 3.56 8.12
N PRO A 93 -14.68 3.45 6.98
CA PRO A 93 -15.99 2.79 6.94
C PRO A 93 -15.90 1.29 7.24
N ILE A 94 -14.86 0.62 6.73
CA ILE A 94 -14.62 -0.81 6.96
C ILE A 94 -14.28 -1.03 8.43
N PHE A 95 -13.43 -0.20 9.01
CA PHE A 95 -13.05 -0.31 10.43
C PHE A 95 -14.23 -0.07 11.37
N LYS A 96 -15.09 0.90 11.07
CA LYS A 96 -16.33 1.13 11.84
C LYS A 96 -17.24 -0.11 11.86
N GLU A 97 -17.38 -0.79 10.71
CA GLU A 97 -18.17 -2.02 10.64
C GLU A 97 -17.50 -3.18 11.39
N LEU A 98 -16.18 -3.33 11.28
CA LEU A 98 -15.42 -4.31 12.06
C LEU A 98 -15.53 -4.07 13.56
N GLU A 99 -15.46 -2.81 14.01
CA GLU A 99 -15.67 -2.43 15.42
C GLU A 99 -17.05 -2.84 15.93
N LYS A 100 -18.07 -2.60 15.11
CA LYS A 100 -19.45 -2.95 15.46
C LYS A 100 -19.64 -4.46 15.60
N GLN A 101 -19.04 -5.24 14.70
CA GLN A 101 -19.19 -6.70 14.71
C GLN A 101 -18.34 -7.39 15.76
N SER A 102 -17.12 -6.91 15.99
CA SER A 102 -16.18 -7.56 16.92
C SER A 102 -16.26 -7.03 18.36
N GLY A 103 -16.81 -5.84 18.55
CA GLY A 103 -16.78 -5.12 19.84
C GLY A 103 -15.39 -4.58 20.21
N LYS A 104 -14.37 -4.80 19.38
CA LYS A 104 -13.02 -4.25 19.55
C LYS A 104 -12.91 -2.86 18.94
N LYS A 105 -11.89 -2.08 19.34
CA LYS A 105 -11.65 -0.73 18.84
C LYS A 105 -10.30 -0.64 18.14
N TYR A 106 -10.29 -0.03 16.96
CA TYR A 106 -9.07 0.37 16.26
C TYR A 106 -8.48 1.63 16.92
N LYS A 107 -7.20 1.62 17.24
CA LYS A 107 -6.51 2.74 17.91
C LYS A 107 -5.30 3.25 17.15
N SER A 108 -5.11 2.81 15.93
CA SER A 108 -3.99 3.25 15.08
C SER A 108 -2.59 3.07 15.69
N THR A 109 -2.42 2.08 16.56
CA THR A 109 -1.10 1.79 17.14
C THR A 109 -0.15 1.22 16.09
N LEU A 110 1.13 1.59 16.15
CA LEU A 110 2.14 1.03 15.25
C LEU A 110 2.52 -0.38 15.70
N PRO A 111 2.80 -1.30 14.74
CA PRO A 111 3.29 -2.64 15.06
C PRO A 111 4.67 -2.55 15.72
N SER A 112 4.97 -3.48 16.63
CA SER A 112 6.27 -3.63 17.27
C SER A 112 6.76 -5.07 17.19
N ILE A 113 8.02 -5.31 17.53
CA ILE A 113 8.62 -6.67 17.55
C ILE A 113 7.88 -7.56 18.54
N GLU A 114 7.55 -7.03 19.72
CA GLU A 114 6.75 -7.70 20.75
C GLU A 114 5.41 -6.97 20.90
N PRO A 115 4.39 -7.29 20.07
CA PRO A 115 3.15 -6.54 20.07
C PRO A 115 2.30 -6.85 21.30
N ASN A 116 1.82 -5.79 21.95
CA ASN A 116 0.79 -5.90 22.98
C ASN A 116 -0.57 -6.26 22.37
N GLU A 117 -1.58 -6.47 23.22
CA GLU A 117 -2.91 -6.90 22.76
C GLU A 117 -3.58 -5.87 21.83
N GLN A 118 -3.47 -4.58 22.11
CA GLN A 118 -4.04 -3.53 21.24
C GLN A 118 -3.34 -3.48 19.88
N GLN A 119 -2.03 -3.63 19.84
CA GLN A 119 -1.29 -3.68 18.58
C GLN A 119 -1.69 -4.89 17.71
N LYS A 120 -1.95 -6.06 18.33
CA LYS A 120 -2.46 -7.24 17.61
C LYS A 120 -3.85 -6.98 17.03
N ILE A 121 -4.72 -6.33 17.80
CA ILE A 121 -6.05 -5.91 17.34
C ILE A 121 -5.91 -4.97 16.14
N ASP A 122 -5.11 -3.91 16.23
CA ASP A 122 -4.93 -2.93 15.17
C ASP A 122 -4.32 -3.55 13.90
N VAL A 123 -3.38 -4.49 14.04
CA VAL A 123 -2.86 -5.27 12.91
C VAL A 123 -3.97 -6.10 12.26
N ALA A 124 -4.85 -6.72 13.07
CA ALA A 124 -5.98 -7.49 12.54
C ALA A 124 -6.95 -6.60 11.73
N PHE A 125 -7.29 -5.41 12.24
CA PHE A 125 -8.10 -4.43 11.50
C PHE A 125 -7.49 -4.08 10.14
N ARG A 126 -6.19 -3.76 10.12
CA ARG A 126 -5.47 -3.40 8.88
C ARG A 126 -5.47 -4.56 7.88
N VAL A 127 -5.11 -5.76 8.32
CA VAL A 127 -5.08 -6.93 7.45
C VAL A 127 -6.46 -7.25 6.89
N ILE A 128 -7.51 -7.23 7.71
CA ILE A 128 -8.86 -7.53 7.25
C ILE A 128 -9.35 -6.44 6.30
N GLY A 129 -9.18 -5.17 6.64
CA GLY A 129 -9.63 -4.06 5.81
C GLY A 129 -8.97 -4.04 4.42
N ASP A 130 -7.65 -4.23 4.36
CA ASP A 130 -6.89 -4.33 3.13
C ASP A 130 -7.34 -5.55 2.28
N HIS A 131 -7.43 -6.71 2.91
CA HIS A 131 -7.75 -7.95 2.22
C HIS A 131 -9.19 -8.00 1.72
N ILE A 132 -10.15 -7.45 2.46
CA ILE A 132 -11.54 -7.34 2.00
C ILE A 132 -11.63 -6.47 0.75
N ARG A 133 -10.95 -5.32 0.72
CA ARG A 133 -10.92 -4.46 -0.47
C ARG A 133 -10.32 -5.20 -1.67
N THR A 134 -9.15 -5.79 -1.51
CA THR A 134 -8.48 -6.57 -2.56
C THR A 134 -9.40 -7.67 -3.12
N LEU A 135 -10.02 -8.45 -2.25
CA LEU A 135 -10.92 -9.53 -2.64
C LEU A 135 -12.15 -9.00 -3.36
N SER A 136 -12.77 -7.93 -2.85
CA SER A 136 -13.99 -7.37 -3.43
C SER A 136 -13.76 -6.86 -4.85
N PHE A 137 -12.70 -6.10 -5.09
CA PHE A 137 -12.37 -5.62 -6.43
C PHE A 137 -11.96 -6.76 -7.37
N SER A 138 -11.12 -7.69 -6.92
CA SER A 138 -10.70 -8.82 -7.76
C SER A 138 -11.88 -9.71 -8.16
N ILE A 139 -12.82 -9.95 -7.25
CA ILE A 139 -14.02 -10.74 -7.54
C ILE A 139 -14.96 -9.98 -8.50
N ALA A 140 -15.09 -8.66 -8.31
CA ALA A 140 -15.86 -7.82 -9.23
C ALA A 140 -15.28 -7.84 -10.66
N ASP A 141 -13.95 -7.92 -10.78
CA ASP A 141 -13.23 -8.09 -12.06
C ASP A 141 -13.26 -9.54 -12.60
N GLY A 142 -13.99 -10.45 -11.94
CA GLY A 142 -14.18 -11.83 -12.39
C GLY A 142 -13.12 -12.83 -11.93
N ILE A 143 -12.22 -12.45 -11.02
CA ILE A 143 -11.20 -13.35 -10.49
C ILE A 143 -11.68 -13.95 -9.17
N GLN A 144 -11.92 -15.26 -9.15
CA GLN A 144 -12.43 -15.98 -7.98
C GLN A 144 -11.28 -16.65 -7.19
N PRO A 145 -11.36 -16.74 -5.84
CA PRO A 145 -10.43 -17.57 -5.07
C PRO A 145 -10.46 -19.04 -5.54
N GLY A 146 -9.30 -19.61 -5.83
CA GLY A 146 -9.19 -20.94 -6.41
C GLY A 146 -7.92 -21.69 -6.01
N ASN A 147 -7.56 -22.74 -6.75
CA ASN A 147 -6.45 -23.62 -6.40
C ASN A 147 -5.18 -23.39 -7.25
N THR A 148 -5.27 -22.63 -8.34
CA THR A 148 -4.17 -22.40 -9.29
C THR A 148 -3.95 -20.92 -9.56
N ASP A 149 -2.74 -20.56 -9.97
CA ASP A 149 -2.34 -19.25 -10.48
C ASP A 149 -2.81 -18.07 -9.59
N ARG A 150 -3.29 -17.00 -10.23
CA ARG A 150 -3.81 -15.80 -9.53
C ARG A 150 -4.99 -16.11 -8.60
N ASN A 151 -5.80 -17.10 -8.92
CA ASN A 151 -6.92 -17.53 -8.08
C ASN A 151 -6.44 -18.11 -6.75
N TYR A 152 -5.31 -18.81 -6.75
CA TYR A 152 -4.68 -19.31 -5.52
C TYR A 152 -4.15 -18.18 -4.63
N VAL A 153 -3.63 -17.11 -5.23
CA VAL A 153 -3.22 -15.92 -4.47
C VAL A 153 -4.40 -15.31 -3.74
N LEU A 154 -5.55 -15.12 -4.41
CA LEU A 154 -6.78 -14.62 -3.78
C LEU A 154 -7.27 -15.55 -2.66
N ARG A 155 -7.20 -16.87 -2.87
CA ARG A 155 -7.53 -17.83 -1.80
C ARG A 155 -6.64 -17.66 -0.57
N ARG A 156 -5.33 -17.42 -0.75
CA ARG A 156 -4.40 -17.16 0.36
C ARG A 156 -4.76 -15.87 1.11
N ILE A 157 -5.08 -14.80 0.37
CA ILE A 157 -5.52 -13.51 0.93
C ILE A 157 -6.79 -13.71 1.76
N LEU A 158 -7.81 -14.38 1.24
CA LEU A 158 -9.04 -14.70 1.96
C LEU A 158 -8.76 -15.48 3.25
N ARG A 159 -7.97 -16.55 3.17
CA ARG A 159 -7.62 -17.36 4.35
C ARG A 159 -6.86 -16.56 5.39
N ARG A 160 -6.01 -15.61 4.97
CA ARG A 160 -5.30 -14.71 5.88
C ARG A 160 -6.28 -13.78 6.60
N ALA A 161 -7.21 -13.16 5.88
CA ALA A 161 -8.25 -12.33 6.49
C ALA A 161 -9.08 -13.10 7.53
N VAL A 162 -9.54 -14.31 7.19
CA VAL A 162 -10.29 -15.20 8.11
C VAL A 162 -9.45 -15.55 9.36
N ARG A 163 -8.15 -15.80 9.20
CA ARG A 163 -7.27 -16.07 10.34
C ARG A 163 -7.19 -14.88 11.28
N TYR A 164 -7.02 -13.66 10.75
CA TYR A 164 -6.98 -12.45 11.57
C TYR A 164 -8.34 -12.09 12.20
N GLY A 165 -9.45 -12.50 11.58
CA GLY A 165 -10.79 -12.36 12.16
C GLY A 165 -10.97 -13.12 13.49
N ARG A 166 -10.10 -14.10 13.79
CA ARG A 166 -10.10 -14.79 15.10
C ARG A 166 -9.43 -13.96 16.21
N THR A 167 -8.72 -12.90 15.87
CA THR A 167 -8.11 -11.96 16.81
C THR A 167 -9.12 -10.92 17.28
N LEU A 168 -10.13 -10.64 16.46
CA LEU A 168 -11.22 -9.70 16.75
C LEU A 168 -12.41 -10.40 17.38
#